data_09beb280242d5597f1652119584478e3
#
_entry.id   09beb280242d5597f1652119584478e3
#
_cell.length_a   1.000
_cell.length_b   1.000
_cell.length_c   1.000
_cell.angle_alpha   90.00
_cell.angle_beta   90.00
_cell.angle_gamma   90.00
#
_symmetry.space_group_name_H-M   'P 1'
#
loop_
_entity.id
_entity.type
_entity.pdbx_description
1 polymer ?
#
loop_
_entity_poly.entity_id
_entity_poly.type
_entity_poly.pdbx_seq_one_letter_code
_entity_poly.pdbx_strand_id
1 'polypeptide(L)'
;MLDKNNHPDIVHKMEMILAQDLNSDDSATADWAKTFMDGFETEFKNYQPDRKVLDKLKKHATEVEVKVIGGNWCSDTRREVPRLCKVLYFMGVSADKYSYFRVDKSKKPVDNDFAASRTIGSVPDIVVYKNGVEVGRIIETPRESLEKDLLALLK
;
A
#
# COMPACT_ATOMS: atom_id res chain seq x y z
N MET A 1 -8.92 -15.55 9.52
CA MET A 1 -8.93 -15.31 8.07
C MET A 1 -10.12 -14.45 7.70
N LEU A 2 -9.92 -13.45 6.86
CA LEU A 2 -11.03 -12.64 6.39
C LEU A 2 -11.95 -13.51 5.53
N ASP A 3 -13.24 -13.46 5.82
CA ASP A 3 -14.26 -14.18 5.03
C ASP A 3 -14.29 -13.60 3.61
N LYS A 4 -14.36 -14.46 2.59
CA LYS A 4 -14.44 -14.04 1.19
C LYS A 4 -15.57 -13.05 0.93
N ASN A 5 -16.71 -13.20 1.64
CA ASN A 5 -17.87 -12.32 1.48
C ASN A 5 -17.71 -10.98 2.19
N ASN A 6 -16.77 -10.88 3.14
CA ASN A 6 -16.48 -9.66 3.91
C ASN A 6 -15.05 -9.15 3.67
N HIS A 7 -14.38 -9.73 2.66
CA HIS A 7 -13.00 -9.37 2.34
C HIS A 7 -12.99 -7.99 1.66
N PRO A 8 -12.27 -7.00 2.22
CA PRO A 8 -12.20 -5.70 1.58
C PRO A 8 -11.63 -5.77 0.16
N ASP A 9 -12.25 -5.06 -0.78
CA ASP A 9 -11.82 -5.06 -2.18
C ASP A 9 -10.35 -4.70 -2.35
N ILE A 10 -9.86 -3.76 -1.55
CA ILE A 10 -8.46 -3.34 -1.60
C ILE A 10 -7.51 -4.47 -1.18
N VAL A 11 -7.91 -5.29 -0.20
CA VAL A 11 -7.13 -6.45 0.24
C VAL A 11 -7.13 -7.51 -0.87
N HIS A 12 -8.29 -7.74 -1.48
CA HIS A 12 -8.42 -8.68 -2.59
C HIS A 12 -7.54 -8.24 -3.77
N LYS A 13 -7.51 -6.96 -4.08
CA LYS A 13 -6.63 -6.40 -5.11
C LYS A 13 -5.16 -6.70 -4.82
N MET A 14 -4.72 -6.52 -3.57
CA MET A 14 -3.33 -6.85 -3.19
C MET A 14 -3.03 -8.34 -3.32
N GLU A 15 -3.98 -9.19 -2.93
CA GLU A 15 -3.81 -10.64 -3.10
C GLU A 15 -3.64 -11.02 -4.56
N MET A 16 -4.42 -10.41 -5.46
CA MET A 16 -4.30 -10.65 -6.89
C MET A 16 -2.94 -10.20 -7.43
N ILE A 17 -2.44 -9.07 -6.97
CA ILE A 17 -1.11 -8.56 -7.34
C ILE A 17 -0.02 -9.54 -6.87
N LEU A 18 -0.08 -9.97 -5.62
CA LEU A 18 0.89 -10.89 -5.04
C LEU A 18 0.82 -12.29 -5.65
N ALA A 19 -0.36 -12.72 -6.09
CA ALA A 19 -0.54 -14.02 -6.74
C ALA A 19 0.29 -14.16 -8.02
N GLN A 20 0.52 -13.06 -8.74
CA GLN A 20 1.38 -13.08 -9.92
C GLN A 20 2.81 -13.48 -9.56
N ASP A 21 3.32 -12.99 -8.44
CA ASP A 21 4.67 -13.31 -7.98
C ASP A 21 4.77 -14.71 -7.37
N LEU A 22 3.69 -15.21 -6.78
CA LEU A 22 3.65 -16.59 -6.27
C LEU A 22 3.89 -17.62 -7.37
N ASN A 23 3.50 -17.28 -8.59
CA ASN A 23 3.66 -18.17 -9.77
C ASN A 23 4.95 -17.89 -10.52
N SER A 24 5.85 -17.09 -9.98
CA SER A 24 7.14 -16.78 -10.61
C SER A 24 8.04 -18.02 -10.65
N ASP A 25 8.77 -18.18 -11.77
CA ASP A 25 9.81 -19.19 -11.89
C ASP A 25 11.01 -18.89 -11.00
N ASP A 26 11.20 -17.66 -10.59
CA ASP A 26 12.22 -17.26 -9.63
C ASP A 26 11.73 -17.58 -8.21
N SER A 27 12.40 -18.56 -7.58
CA SER A 27 11.97 -19.04 -6.25
C SER A 27 12.02 -17.95 -5.18
N ALA A 28 13.00 -17.06 -5.24
CA ALA A 28 13.09 -15.96 -4.26
C ALA A 28 11.90 -15.00 -4.39
N THR A 29 11.51 -14.67 -5.63
CA THR A 29 10.33 -13.84 -5.90
C THR A 29 9.07 -14.47 -5.35
N ALA A 30 8.88 -15.77 -5.59
CA ALA A 30 7.73 -16.52 -5.08
C ALA A 30 7.72 -16.58 -3.55
N ASP A 31 8.87 -16.81 -2.93
CA ASP A 31 9.00 -16.89 -1.48
C ASP A 31 8.66 -15.56 -0.80
N TRP A 32 9.12 -14.45 -1.34
CA TRP A 32 8.81 -13.14 -0.79
C TRP A 32 7.33 -12.79 -0.92
N ALA A 33 6.70 -13.14 -2.04
CA ALA A 33 5.26 -12.94 -2.22
C ALA A 33 4.47 -13.76 -1.19
N LYS A 34 4.88 -15.00 -0.94
CA LYS A 34 4.24 -15.85 0.08
C LYS A 34 4.40 -15.26 1.47
N THR A 35 5.60 -14.82 1.83
CA THR A 35 5.86 -14.16 3.12
C THR A 35 4.96 -12.94 3.30
N PHE A 36 4.82 -12.14 2.26
CA PHE A 36 3.98 -10.94 2.29
C PHE A 36 2.51 -11.33 2.50
N MET A 37 2.00 -12.30 1.73
CA MET A 37 0.61 -12.76 1.86
C MET A 37 0.34 -13.34 3.24
N ASP A 38 1.24 -14.16 3.76
CA ASP A 38 1.05 -14.83 5.05
C ASP A 38 0.94 -13.84 6.21
N GLY A 39 1.64 -12.71 6.14
CA GLY A 39 1.62 -11.69 7.19
C GLY A 39 0.58 -10.59 6.99
N PHE A 40 -0.02 -10.50 5.81
CA PHE A 40 -0.88 -9.37 5.44
C PHE A 40 -2.10 -9.24 6.37
N GLU A 41 -2.80 -10.33 6.58
CA GLU A 41 -4.02 -10.32 7.39
C GLU A 41 -3.73 -9.92 8.84
N THR A 42 -2.66 -10.43 9.43
CA THR A 42 -2.28 -10.11 10.80
C THR A 42 -1.98 -8.62 10.96
N GLU A 43 -1.19 -8.06 10.05
CA GLU A 43 -0.88 -6.62 10.08
C GLU A 43 -2.14 -5.78 9.87
N PHE A 44 -3.00 -6.17 8.94
CA PHE A 44 -4.26 -5.50 8.68
C PHE A 44 -5.16 -5.50 9.92
N LYS A 45 -5.32 -6.65 10.56
CA LYS A 45 -6.18 -6.79 11.75
C LYS A 45 -5.63 -6.02 12.95
N ASN A 46 -4.34 -6.09 13.18
CA ASN A 46 -3.73 -5.57 14.40
C ASN A 46 -3.54 -4.06 14.39
N TYR A 47 -3.46 -3.45 13.21
CA TYR A 47 -3.28 -2.01 13.13
C TYR A 47 -4.57 -1.28 13.58
N GLN A 48 -4.44 -0.33 14.49
CA GLN A 48 -5.56 0.44 15.05
C GLN A 48 -5.41 1.91 14.67
N PRO A 49 -5.93 2.33 13.49
CA PRO A 49 -5.85 3.75 13.13
C PRO A 49 -6.68 4.62 14.05
N ASP A 50 -6.25 5.86 14.23
CA ASP A 50 -6.96 6.84 15.04
C ASP A 50 -8.32 7.17 14.41
N ARG A 51 -9.40 6.90 15.13
CA ARG A 51 -10.77 7.09 14.62
C ARG A 51 -11.11 8.54 14.31
N LYS A 52 -10.62 9.48 15.10
CA LYS A 52 -10.87 10.91 14.87
C LYS A 52 -10.21 11.36 13.58
N VAL A 53 -9.00 10.87 13.32
CA VAL A 53 -8.27 11.15 12.10
C VAL A 53 -8.98 10.51 10.90
N LEU A 54 -9.43 9.25 11.03
CA LEU A 54 -10.21 8.58 9.99
C LEU A 54 -11.47 9.36 9.63
N ASP A 55 -12.18 9.88 10.62
CA ASP A 55 -13.40 10.67 10.37
C ASP A 55 -13.10 11.91 9.53
N LYS A 56 -11.96 12.56 9.77
CA LYS A 56 -11.52 13.70 8.96
C LYS A 56 -11.10 13.26 7.55
N LEU A 57 -10.44 12.11 7.44
CA LEU A 57 -10.00 11.56 6.16
C LEU A 57 -11.17 11.16 5.26
N LYS A 58 -12.29 10.73 5.83
CA LYS A 58 -13.48 10.33 5.05
C LYS A 58 -13.96 11.42 4.09
N LYS A 59 -13.76 12.69 4.43
CA LYS A 59 -14.12 13.82 3.57
C LYS A 59 -13.30 13.85 2.27
N HIS A 60 -12.15 13.20 2.25
CA HIS A 60 -11.23 13.17 1.12
C HIS A 60 -11.30 11.86 0.32
N ALA A 61 -12.22 10.96 0.68
CA ALA A 61 -12.26 9.60 0.10
C ALA A 61 -12.39 9.58 -1.43
N THR A 62 -13.09 10.54 -2.02
CA THR A 62 -13.26 10.63 -3.48
C THR A 62 -12.18 11.45 -4.16
N GLU A 63 -11.37 12.18 -3.41
CA GLU A 63 -10.31 13.04 -3.95
C GLU A 63 -8.96 12.35 -4.03
N VAL A 64 -8.72 11.37 -3.16
CA VAL A 64 -7.41 10.77 -2.98
C VAL A 64 -7.18 9.61 -3.94
N GLU A 65 -5.96 9.53 -4.43
CA GLU A 65 -5.42 8.34 -5.10
C GLU A 65 -4.04 8.06 -4.50
N VAL A 66 -3.72 6.81 -4.31
CA VAL A 66 -2.45 6.40 -3.71
C VAL A 66 -1.76 5.39 -4.62
N LYS A 67 -0.50 5.68 -4.95
CA LYS A 67 0.35 4.77 -5.72
C LYS A 67 1.55 4.40 -4.85
N VAL A 68 1.67 3.13 -4.53
CA VAL A 68 2.74 2.62 -3.68
C VAL A 68 3.83 2.00 -4.54
N ILE A 69 5.07 2.40 -4.30
CA ILE A 69 6.23 1.71 -4.84
C ILE A 69 6.81 0.89 -3.70
N GLY A 70 6.88 -0.43 -3.86
CA GLY A 70 7.29 -1.31 -2.78
C GLY A 70 8.11 -2.49 -3.25
N GLY A 71 8.80 -3.10 -2.31
CA GLY A 71 9.54 -4.33 -2.52
C GLY A 71 8.96 -5.44 -1.65
N ASN A 72 8.51 -6.53 -2.26
CA ASN A 72 7.96 -7.66 -1.50
C ASN A 72 9.00 -8.25 -0.53
N TRP A 73 10.28 -8.08 -0.84
CA TRP A 73 11.42 -8.48 -0.02
C TRP A 73 11.66 -7.57 1.17
N CYS A 74 11.06 -6.38 1.21
CA CYS A 74 11.32 -5.37 2.23
C CYS A 74 10.34 -5.51 3.40
N SER A 75 10.86 -5.67 4.63
CA SER A 75 10.03 -5.80 5.82
C SER A 75 9.18 -4.56 6.09
N ASP A 76 9.69 -3.37 5.77
CA ASP A 76 8.93 -2.13 5.93
C ASP A 76 7.73 -2.08 4.97
N THR A 77 7.92 -2.54 3.72
CA THR A 77 6.81 -2.66 2.76
C THR A 77 5.75 -3.63 3.28
N ARG A 78 6.17 -4.81 3.74
CA ARG A 78 5.23 -5.84 4.23
C ARG A 78 4.49 -5.40 5.48
N ARG A 79 5.07 -4.51 6.28
CA ARG A 79 4.40 -3.94 7.46
C ARG A 79 3.46 -2.80 7.10
N GLU A 80 3.94 -1.82 6.32
CA GLU A 80 3.19 -0.58 6.08
C GLU A 80 2.06 -0.73 5.07
N VAL A 81 2.21 -1.58 4.06
CA VAL A 81 1.19 -1.73 3.02
C VAL A 81 -0.13 -2.28 3.56
N PRO A 82 -0.16 -3.33 4.39
CA PRO A 82 -1.42 -3.78 4.98
C PRO A 82 -2.09 -2.71 5.85
N ARG A 83 -1.30 -1.95 6.59
CA ARG A 83 -1.79 -0.85 7.43
C ARG A 83 -2.40 0.25 6.58
N LEU A 84 -1.73 0.62 5.49
CA LEU A 84 -2.25 1.60 4.53
C LEU A 84 -3.57 1.13 3.93
N CYS A 85 -3.64 -0.12 3.52
CA CYS A 85 -4.88 -0.70 2.98
C CYS A 85 -6.03 -0.60 3.98
N LYS A 86 -5.75 -0.81 5.27
CA LYS A 86 -6.76 -0.63 6.32
C LYS A 86 -7.24 0.81 6.43
N VAL A 87 -6.31 1.76 6.44
CA VAL A 87 -6.65 3.19 6.49
C VAL A 87 -7.51 3.57 5.29
N LEU A 88 -7.10 3.19 4.08
CA LEU A 88 -7.84 3.51 2.86
C LEU A 88 -9.23 2.86 2.86
N TYR A 89 -9.32 1.62 3.32
CA TYR A 89 -10.61 0.93 3.41
C TYR A 89 -11.57 1.66 4.35
N PHE A 90 -11.11 2.02 5.55
CA PHE A 90 -11.95 2.69 6.53
C PHE A 90 -12.26 4.15 6.20
N MET A 91 -11.43 4.82 5.39
CA MET A 91 -11.81 6.15 4.85
C MET A 91 -12.82 6.05 3.71
N GLY A 92 -13.07 4.87 3.17
CA GLY A 92 -14.00 4.68 2.06
C GLY A 92 -13.39 4.88 0.68
N VAL A 93 -12.08 4.73 0.55
CA VAL A 93 -11.40 4.85 -0.76
C VAL A 93 -11.65 3.59 -1.58
N SER A 94 -12.07 3.78 -2.83
CA SER A 94 -12.28 2.69 -3.77
C SER A 94 -10.97 2.01 -4.15
N ALA A 95 -10.98 0.69 -4.32
CA ALA A 95 -9.79 -0.08 -4.66
C ALA A 95 -9.14 0.37 -5.98
N ASP A 96 -9.90 0.92 -6.92
CA ASP A 96 -9.35 1.45 -8.17
C ASP A 96 -8.49 2.71 -7.98
N LYS A 97 -8.56 3.34 -6.82
CA LYS A 97 -7.71 4.48 -6.44
C LYS A 97 -6.43 4.07 -5.73
N TYR A 98 -6.18 2.78 -5.61
CA TYR A 98 -4.98 2.23 -5.01
C TYR A 98 -4.21 1.41 -6.05
N SER A 99 -2.90 1.61 -6.11
CA SER A 99 -2.01 0.85 -7.00
C SER A 99 -0.72 0.49 -6.27
N TYR A 100 -0.17 -0.67 -6.60
CA TYR A 100 1.08 -1.15 -6.03
C TYR A 100 2.03 -1.53 -7.16
N PHE A 101 3.22 -0.91 -7.15
CA PHE A 101 4.25 -1.08 -8.18
C PHE A 101 5.51 -1.64 -7.53
N ARG A 102 6.00 -2.75 -8.06
CA ARG A 102 7.13 -3.48 -7.48
C ARG A 102 8.47 -2.98 -7.97
N VAL A 103 9.44 -3.04 -7.06
CA VAL A 103 10.86 -2.90 -7.40
C VAL A 103 11.64 -4.09 -6.85
N ASP A 104 12.78 -4.42 -7.47
CA ASP A 104 13.68 -5.44 -6.97
C ASP A 104 14.59 -4.89 -5.85
N LYS A 105 15.50 -5.72 -5.34
CA LYS A 105 16.40 -5.33 -4.24
C LYS A 105 17.35 -4.20 -4.63
N SER A 106 17.60 -4.00 -5.92
CA SER A 106 18.37 -2.87 -6.44
C SER A 106 17.49 -1.65 -6.70
N LYS A 107 16.20 -1.72 -6.32
CA LYS A 107 15.18 -0.70 -6.51
C LYS A 107 14.91 -0.40 -7.99
N LYS A 108 15.13 -1.40 -8.84
CA LYS A 108 14.76 -1.33 -10.26
C LYS A 108 13.31 -1.77 -10.43
N PRO A 109 12.55 -1.10 -11.32
CA PRO A 109 11.16 -1.48 -11.57
C PRO A 109 11.03 -2.91 -12.08
N VAL A 110 9.97 -3.59 -11.61
CA VAL A 110 9.60 -4.93 -12.08
C VAL A 110 8.25 -4.81 -12.77
N ASP A 111 8.25 -4.94 -14.10
CA ASP A 111 7.05 -4.93 -14.95
C ASP A 111 6.16 -3.69 -14.76
N ASN A 112 6.76 -2.51 -14.54
CA ASN A 112 6.00 -1.27 -14.47
C ASN A 112 6.85 -0.07 -14.89
N ASP A 113 6.19 0.93 -15.48
CA ASP A 113 6.81 2.19 -15.91
C ASP A 113 6.72 3.27 -14.82
N PHE A 114 5.81 3.14 -13.88
CA PHE A 114 5.61 4.17 -12.87
C PHE A 114 6.86 4.34 -12.00
N ALA A 115 7.41 3.25 -11.48
CA ALA A 115 8.63 3.30 -10.68
C ALA A 115 9.84 3.75 -11.51
N ALA A 116 9.87 3.42 -12.81
CA ALA A 116 10.94 3.83 -13.72
C ALA A 116 11.00 5.35 -13.90
N SER A 117 9.87 6.04 -13.79
CA SER A 117 9.78 7.49 -13.98
C SER A 117 10.20 8.29 -12.75
N ARG A 118 10.57 7.61 -11.65
CA ARG A 118 10.81 8.26 -10.35
C ARG A 118 12.17 7.89 -9.80
N THR A 119 12.70 8.79 -8.95
CA THR A 119 13.90 8.50 -8.16
C THR A 119 13.48 7.87 -6.85
N ILE A 120 13.89 6.63 -6.61
CA ILE A 120 13.46 5.84 -5.46
C ILE A 120 14.65 5.66 -4.51
N GLY A 121 14.52 6.24 -3.31
CA GLY A 121 15.52 6.09 -2.25
C GLY A 121 15.21 4.88 -1.38
N SER A 122 14.15 4.96 -0.59
CA SER A 122 13.71 3.89 0.31
C SER A 122 12.32 3.41 -0.07
N VAL A 123 11.99 2.17 0.27
CA VAL A 123 10.65 1.61 0.06
C VAL A 123 10.06 1.15 1.39
N PRO A 124 8.73 1.19 1.56
CA PRO A 124 7.76 1.63 0.55
C PRO A 124 7.80 3.15 0.34
N ASP A 125 7.52 3.57 -0.89
CA ASP A 125 7.32 4.98 -1.24
C ASP A 125 5.85 5.14 -1.59
N ILE A 126 5.09 5.75 -0.70
CA ILE A 126 3.64 5.94 -0.82
C ILE A 126 3.39 7.31 -1.41
N VAL A 127 3.05 7.34 -2.69
CA VAL A 127 2.82 8.60 -3.43
C VAL A 127 1.34 8.96 -3.33
N VAL A 128 1.04 10.15 -2.82
CA VAL A 128 -0.34 10.59 -2.56
C VAL A 128 -0.75 11.67 -3.55
N TYR A 129 -1.90 11.48 -4.15
CA TYR A 129 -2.51 12.41 -5.11
C TYR A 129 -3.83 12.91 -4.55
N LYS A 130 -4.11 14.19 -4.81
CA LYS A 130 -5.42 14.81 -4.52
C LYS A 130 -5.96 15.40 -5.81
N ASN A 131 -7.10 14.92 -6.27
CA ASN A 131 -7.72 15.35 -7.53
C ASN A 131 -6.74 15.28 -8.71
N GLY A 132 -5.97 14.20 -8.77
CA GLY A 132 -5.02 13.94 -9.84
C GLY A 132 -3.67 14.64 -9.72
N VAL A 133 -3.46 15.44 -8.69
CA VAL A 133 -2.19 16.17 -8.46
C VAL A 133 -1.44 15.57 -7.29
N GLU A 134 -0.17 15.24 -7.50
CA GLU A 134 0.68 14.74 -6.43
C GLU A 134 0.84 15.80 -5.33
N VAL A 135 0.49 15.46 -4.10
CA VAL A 135 0.56 16.36 -2.94
C VAL A 135 1.67 15.98 -1.96
N GLY A 136 2.27 14.81 -2.11
CA GLY A 136 3.38 14.40 -1.27
C GLY A 136 3.57 12.90 -1.22
N ARG A 137 4.48 12.47 -0.36
CA ARG A 137 4.85 11.07 -0.21
C ARG A 137 5.05 10.71 1.25
N ILE A 138 4.79 9.45 1.57
CA ILE A 138 5.16 8.84 2.86
C ILE A 138 6.19 7.77 2.53
N ILE A 139 7.42 7.95 3.00
CA ILE A 139 8.54 7.10 2.59
C ILE A 139 9.02 6.27 3.77
N GLU A 140 9.12 4.95 3.57
CA GLU A 140 9.66 3.96 4.50
C GLU A 140 8.75 3.76 5.72
N THR A 141 8.72 4.72 6.63
CA THR A 141 7.84 4.74 7.79
C THR A 141 7.19 6.10 7.93
N PRO A 142 5.96 6.20 8.42
CA PRO A 142 5.33 7.50 8.61
C PRO A 142 6.04 8.30 9.72
N ARG A 143 5.90 9.61 9.68
CA ARG A 143 6.47 10.50 10.72
C ARG A 143 5.70 10.36 12.03
N GLU A 144 4.38 10.36 11.96
CA GLU A 144 3.51 10.19 13.13
C GLU A 144 2.74 8.88 13.01
N SER A 145 1.87 8.77 12.01
CA SER A 145 1.14 7.57 11.65
C SER A 145 0.71 7.71 10.20
N LEU A 146 0.35 6.59 9.56
CA LEU A 146 -0.13 6.63 8.18
C LEU A 146 -1.34 7.55 8.03
N GLU A 147 -2.33 7.43 8.91
CA GLU A 147 -3.53 8.26 8.84
C GLU A 147 -3.25 9.73 9.10
N LYS A 148 -2.38 10.06 10.06
CA LYS A 148 -2.02 11.45 10.37
C LYS A 148 -1.22 12.09 9.25
N ASP A 149 -0.23 11.37 8.73
CA ASP A 149 0.61 11.87 7.63
C ASP A 149 -0.24 12.08 6.37
N LEU A 150 -1.14 11.13 6.09
CA LEU A 150 -2.06 11.23 4.95
C LEU A 150 -2.97 12.45 5.09
N LEU A 151 -3.55 12.66 6.26
CA LEU A 151 -4.40 13.83 6.51
C LEU A 151 -3.62 15.14 6.30
N ALA A 152 -2.39 15.21 6.79
CA ALA A 152 -1.55 16.39 6.61
C ALA A 152 -1.33 16.73 5.13
N LEU A 153 -1.16 15.71 4.28
CA LEU A 153 -0.99 15.89 2.84
C LEU A 153 -2.27 16.33 2.14
N LEU A 154 -3.44 15.90 2.64
CA LEU A 154 -4.74 16.14 2.00
C LEU A 154 -5.43 17.43 2.44
N LYS A 155 -4.94 18.06 3.46
CA LYS A 155 -5.50 19.34 3.93
C LYS A 155 -5.37 20.46 2.91
#